data_0b3dbcaae94456820943d96acdcbb789
#
_entry.id   0b3dbcaae94456820943d96acdcbb789
#
_cell.length_a   1.000
_cell.length_b   1.000
_cell.length_c   1.000
_cell.angle_alpha   90.00
_cell.angle_beta   90.00
_cell.angle_gamma   90.00
#
_symmetry.space_group_name_H-M   'P 1'
#
loop_
_entity.id
_entity.type
_entity.pdbx_description
1 polymer ?
#
loop_
_entity_poly.entity_id
_entity_poly.type
_entity_poly.pdbx_seq_one_letter_code
_entity_poly.pdbx_strand_id
1 'polypeptide(L)'
;MKNIKKILALLTACLMMIAAAGCGGGNAADSGTKAPSNGKRVGVAMPTQSSQRWIQDGANMKQKLEALGYEVDLQYAEDDVQAQVSQIENMITNGANCLVVASIDSSALVNALAQAKAHNVPVIAYDRLLMDTDSVSYYATFDNKAVGTLIGKYVEEKLGLKEGKGPYNVEFFAGSPDDNNAHFLNDGVFEVLKPYIDKGQLVVPSGQTDFDTICTLRWSQETAQKRMEDIISGYYTDGKKLDAVISPFDGISYGIAAALEGAGYKVGTNWPLITGQDAELMATKNILSGKQTMTVFKDTRILADKCVTMVQAVLEGKQPEINDTKSYDNHKLVVPSYLCTPVAVDKANVKSALIDTDYYKASDVGL
;
A
#
# COMPACT_ATOMS: atom_id res chain seq x y z
N MET A 1 29.64 18.96 -65.84
CA MET A 1 28.40 19.66 -66.15
C MET A 1 27.65 18.88 -67.22
N LYS A 2 26.58 18.34 -67.04
CA LYS A 2 25.71 17.39 -67.75
C LYS A 2 25.68 16.04 -67.05
N ASN A 3 24.48 15.70 -66.62
CA ASN A 3 23.90 14.40 -66.26
C ASN A 3 23.44 14.29 -64.78
N ILE A 4 22.56 15.20 -64.39
CA ILE A 4 21.66 15.02 -63.24
C ILE A 4 20.27 15.54 -63.64
N LYS A 5 19.64 14.90 -64.59
CA LYS A 5 18.23 15.15 -64.97
C LYS A 5 17.71 13.96 -65.79
N LYS A 6 17.65 12.79 -65.26
CA LYS A 6 16.91 11.66 -65.84
C LYS A 6 16.82 10.50 -64.85
N ILE A 7 16.15 10.67 -63.72
CA ILE A 7 15.56 9.58 -62.94
C ILE A 7 14.45 10.21 -62.08
N LEU A 8 13.41 10.65 -62.75
CA LEU A 8 12.16 11.02 -62.09
C LEU A 8 11.04 10.81 -63.11
N ALA A 9 10.69 9.61 -63.40
CA ALA A 9 9.47 9.19 -64.10
C ALA A 9 9.56 7.71 -64.37
N LEU A 10 9.03 6.90 -63.46
CA LEU A 10 8.53 5.53 -63.70
C LEU A 10 8.31 4.88 -62.31
N LEU A 11 7.13 5.01 -61.78
CA LEU A 11 6.53 4.06 -60.85
C LEU A 11 5.14 4.60 -60.41
N THR A 12 4.31 4.77 -61.42
CA THR A 12 2.86 4.78 -61.20
C THR A 12 2.28 3.74 -62.13
N ALA A 13 1.78 2.68 -61.60
CA ALA A 13 0.89 1.69 -62.16
C ALA A 13 1.38 0.25 -61.90
N CYS A 14 0.86 -0.35 -60.82
CA CYS A 14 0.38 -1.74 -60.81
C CYS A 14 -0.47 -1.93 -59.55
N LEU A 15 -1.71 -1.58 -59.68
CA LEU A 15 -2.77 -2.03 -58.80
C LEU A 15 -3.29 -3.35 -59.37
N MET A 16 -3.69 -4.24 -58.47
CA MET A 16 -4.63 -5.35 -58.60
C MET A 16 -4.07 -6.78 -58.63
N MET A 17 -4.62 -7.50 -57.66
CA MET A 17 -4.98 -8.93 -57.60
C MET A 17 -3.85 -9.94 -57.46
N ILE A 18 -3.87 -10.56 -56.26
CA ILE A 18 -3.95 -12.02 -56.15
C ILE A 18 -4.60 -12.35 -54.77
N ALA A 19 -5.83 -12.84 -54.81
CA ALA A 19 -6.40 -13.65 -53.75
C ALA A 19 -6.07 -15.09 -54.03
N ALA A 20 -5.54 -15.83 -53.05
CA ALA A 20 -5.89 -17.22 -52.77
C ALA A 20 -4.90 -17.92 -51.82
N ALA A 21 -5.48 -18.38 -50.70
CA ALA A 21 -5.21 -19.64 -50.02
C ALA A 21 -3.77 -20.03 -49.66
N GLY A 22 -3.50 -20.03 -48.35
CA GLY A 22 -2.38 -20.70 -47.69
C GLY A 22 -2.70 -20.95 -46.22
N CYS A 23 -3.24 -22.11 -45.90
CA CYS A 23 -3.30 -22.65 -44.52
C CYS A 23 -1.88 -22.83 -43.98
N GLY A 24 -1.63 -22.32 -42.77
CA GLY A 24 -0.39 -22.59 -42.04
C GLY A 24 -0.51 -22.06 -40.60
N GLY A 25 -0.52 -22.97 -39.63
CA GLY A 25 -0.71 -22.70 -38.21
C GLY A 25 0.24 -21.62 -37.67
N GLY A 26 -0.31 -20.68 -36.97
CA GLY A 26 0.39 -19.66 -36.23
C GLY A 26 -0.26 -19.47 -34.88
N ASN A 27 0.55 -19.48 -33.85
CA ASN A 27 0.23 -19.24 -32.46
C ASN A 27 -0.91 -18.22 -32.28
N ALA A 28 -1.94 -18.62 -31.56
CA ALA A 28 -2.90 -17.69 -31.00
C ALA A 28 -2.18 -16.84 -29.94
N ALA A 29 -1.69 -15.68 -30.33
CA ALA A 29 -1.47 -14.60 -29.41
C ALA A 29 -2.85 -14.25 -28.84
N ASP A 30 -2.99 -14.35 -27.54
CA ASP A 30 -4.17 -13.95 -26.78
C ASP A 30 -4.36 -12.43 -27.00
N SER A 31 -5.06 -12.07 -28.04
CA SER A 31 -5.55 -10.72 -28.26
C SER A 31 -6.80 -10.54 -27.39
N GLY A 32 -6.56 -10.32 -26.10
CA GLY A 32 -7.61 -9.86 -25.22
C GLY A 32 -8.29 -8.66 -25.88
N THR A 33 -9.50 -8.85 -26.35
CA THR A 33 -10.34 -7.81 -26.95
C THR A 33 -10.55 -6.74 -25.89
N LYS A 34 -9.84 -5.59 -26.04
CA LYS A 34 -10.03 -4.43 -25.17
C LYS A 34 -11.51 -4.03 -25.25
N ALA A 35 -12.15 -3.89 -24.09
CA ALA A 35 -13.55 -3.45 -24.05
C ALA A 35 -13.70 -2.13 -24.83
N PRO A 36 -14.82 -1.90 -25.53
CA PRO A 36 -15.04 -0.63 -26.22
C PRO A 36 -15.01 0.51 -25.19
N SER A 37 -14.22 1.56 -25.47
CA SER A 37 -14.11 2.74 -24.61
C SER A 37 -15.47 3.39 -24.39
N ASN A 38 -15.80 3.70 -23.13
CA ASN A 38 -16.99 4.47 -22.76
C ASN A 38 -16.77 6.00 -22.85
N GLY A 39 -15.61 6.43 -23.35
CA GLY A 39 -15.23 7.83 -23.52
C GLY A 39 -14.89 8.56 -22.22
N LYS A 40 -14.83 7.87 -21.07
CA LYS A 40 -14.47 8.46 -19.78
C LYS A 40 -13.06 8.07 -19.37
N ARG A 41 -12.33 9.04 -18.81
CA ARG A 41 -10.96 8.89 -18.32
C ARG A 41 -10.91 8.93 -16.80
N VAL A 42 -10.16 8.01 -16.20
CA VAL A 42 -9.90 7.95 -14.76
C VAL A 42 -8.41 8.16 -14.51
N GLY A 43 -8.06 9.18 -13.74
CA GLY A 43 -6.69 9.39 -13.26
C GLY A 43 -6.47 8.60 -11.98
N VAL A 44 -5.36 7.87 -11.91
CA VAL A 44 -4.96 7.07 -10.75
C VAL A 44 -3.55 7.49 -10.33
N ALA A 45 -3.45 8.22 -9.22
CA ALA A 45 -2.18 8.72 -8.68
C ALA A 45 -1.75 7.88 -7.47
N MET A 46 -0.64 7.15 -7.62
CA MET A 46 -0.04 6.28 -6.60
C MET A 46 1.25 6.89 -6.05
N PRO A 47 1.63 6.60 -4.79
CA PRO A 47 2.78 7.26 -4.16
C PRO A 47 4.12 6.80 -4.73
N THR A 48 4.35 5.49 -4.88
CA THR A 48 5.67 4.96 -5.20
C THR A 48 5.59 3.54 -5.76
N GLN A 49 6.67 3.07 -6.42
CA GLN A 49 6.88 1.68 -6.81
C GLN A 49 7.86 0.95 -5.87
N SER A 50 8.36 1.62 -4.83
CA SER A 50 9.29 1.03 -3.86
C SER A 50 8.65 -0.03 -2.97
N SER A 51 7.32 0.02 -2.76
CA SER A 51 6.54 -1.02 -2.07
C SER A 51 5.72 -1.83 -3.06
N GLN A 52 5.79 -3.15 -2.93
CA GLN A 52 5.10 -4.12 -3.77
C GLN A 52 3.58 -3.89 -3.82
N ARG A 53 2.98 -3.52 -2.69
CA ARG A 53 1.52 -3.32 -2.62
C ARG A 53 1.05 -2.22 -3.58
N TRP A 54 1.77 -1.09 -3.70
CA TRP A 54 1.35 0.00 -4.60
C TRP A 54 1.36 -0.40 -6.06
N ILE A 55 2.32 -1.25 -6.46
CA ILE A 55 2.35 -1.84 -7.80
C ILE A 55 1.12 -2.72 -8.01
N GLN A 56 0.77 -3.56 -7.02
CA GLN A 56 -0.40 -4.44 -7.09
C GLN A 56 -1.71 -3.64 -7.09
N ASP A 57 -1.84 -2.65 -6.21
CA ASP A 57 -3.01 -1.77 -6.13
C ASP A 57 -3.26 -1.06 -7.47
N GLY A 58 -2.24 -0.41 -8.03
CA GLY A 58 -2.35 0.30 -9.31
C GLY A 58 -2.67 -0.63 -10.47
N ALA A 59 -2.01 -1.79 -10.55
CA ALA A 59 -2.25 -2.78 -11.60
C ALA A 59 -3.66 -3.36 -11.54
N ASN A 60 -4.13 -3.76 -10.35
CA ASN A 60 -5.48 -4.26 -10.12
C ASN A 60 -6.53 -3.24 -10.53
N MET A 61 -6.35 -1.99 -10.10
CA MET A 61 -7.28 -0.90 -10.41
C MET A 61 -7.32 -0.61 -11.91
N LYS A 62 -6.16 -0.47 -12.54
CA LYS A 62 -6.05 -0.24 -13.99
C LYS A 62 -6.73 -1.35 -14.78
N GLN A 63 -6.41 -2.60 -14.49
CA GLN A 63 -7.00 -3.76 -15.19
C GLN A 63 -8.53 -3.76 -15.09
N LYS A 64 -9.07 -3.52 -13.89
CA LYS A 64 -10.52 -3.57 -13.65
C LYS A 64 -11.25 -2.37 -14.29
N LEU A 65 -10.69 -1.18 -14.23
CA LEU A 65 -11.26 0.00 -14.86
C LEU A 65 -11.22 -0.10 -16.40
N GLU A 66 -10.11 -0.59 -16.98
CA GLU A 66 -10.00 -0.83 -18.42
C GLU A 66 -11.00 -1.91 -18.90
N ALA A 67 -11.24 -2.95 -18.09
CA ALA A 67 -12.26 -3.97 -18.39
C ALA A 67 -13.68 -3.40 -18.43
N LEU A 68 -13.95 -2.30 -17.72
CA LEU A 68 -15.21 -1.55 -17.77
C LEU A 68 -15.26 -0.50 -18.90
N GLY A 69 -14.20 -0.41 -19.73
CA GLY A 69 -14.10 0.50 -20.85
C GLY A 69 -13.61 1.91 -20.51
N TYR A 70 -13.11 2.16 -19.31
CA TYR A 70 -12.48 3.42 -18.94
C TYR A 70 -11.08 3.56 -19.56
N GLU A 71 -10.69 4.77 -19.92
CA GLU A 71 -9.29 5.10 -20.19
C GLU A 71 -8.61 5.40 -18.85
N VAL A 72 -7.51 4.74 -18.53
CA VAL A 72 -6.83 4.87 -17.24
C VAL A 72 -5.46 5.51 -17.39
N ASP A 73 -5.28 6.65 -16.73
CA ASP A 73 -3.99 7.32 -16.55
C ASP A 73 -3.43 6.96 -15.17
N LEU A 74 -2.60 5.91 -15.12
CA LEU A 74 -1.96 5.43 -13.89
C LEU A 74 -0.54 5.98 -13.81
N GLN A 75 -0.24 6.74 -12.75
CA GLN A 75 1.07 7.32 -12.51
C GLN A 75 1.55 7.04 -11.08
N TYR A 76 2.85 6.91 -10.92
CA TYR A 76 3.56 6.78 -9.65
C TYR A 76 4.47 7.99 -9.47
N ALA A 77 4.50 8.56 -8.28
CA ALA A 77 5.25 9.79 -8.01
C ALA A 77 6.60 9.55 -7.32
N GLU A 78 6.96 8.30 -7.06
CA GLU A 78 8.25 7.86 -6.50
C GLU A 78 8.63 8.61 -5.21
N ASP A 79 7.63 8.77 -4.33
CA ASP A 79 7.72 9.51 -3.07
C ASP A 79 8.07 11.01 -3.20
N ASP A 80 8.00 11.57 -4.42
CA ASP A 80 8.13 13.01 -4.67
C ASP A 80 6.75 13.69 -4.67
N VAL A 81 6.50 14.49 -3.63
CA VAL A 81 5.23 15.20 -3.44
C VAL A 81 4.97 16.18 -4.58
N GLN A 82 5.98 16.90 -5.08
CA GLN A 82 5.79 17.88 -6.16
C GLN A 82 5.49 17.18 -7.50
N ALA A 83 6.11 16.03 -7.73
CA ALA A 83 5.77 15.18 -8.87
C ALA A 83 4.30 14.74 -8.79
N GLN A 84 3.81 14.30 -7.61
CA GLN A 84 2.42 13.90 -7.43
C GLN A 84 1.44 15.05 -7.66
N VAL A 85 1.72 16.26 -7.16
CA VAL A 85 0.94 17.46 -7.43
C VAL A 85 0.83 17.68 -8.95
N SER A 86 1.97 17.72 -9.65
CA SER A 86 2.03 17.95 -11.10
C SER A 86 1.29 16.87 -11.89
N GLN A 87 1.39 15.61 -11.48
CA GLN A 87 0.68 14.48 -12.09
C GLN A 87 -0.84 14.67 -11.98
N ILE A 88 -1.34 15.02 -10.82
CA ILE A 88 -2.77 15.27 -10.58
C ILE A 88 -3.28 16.44 -11.42
N GLU A 89 -2.55 17.56 -11.44
CA GLU A 89 -2.89 18.74 -12.26
C GLU A 89 -2.92 18.39 -13.76
N ASN A 90 -1.97 17.58 -14.24
CA ASN A 90 -1.94 17.09 -15.61
C ASN A 90 -3.14 16.17 -15.91
N MET A 91 -3.51 15.26 -15.00
CA MET A 91 -4.69 14.41 -15.17
C MET A 91 -5.97 15.25 -15.33
N ILE A 92 -6.14 16.30 -14.52
CA ILE A 92 -7.27 17.22 -14.60
C ILE A 92 -7.28 17.94 -15.96
N THR A 93 -6.14 18.51 -16.36
CA THR A 93 -5.98 19.24 -17.63
C THR A 93 -6.23 18.33 -18.83
N ASN A 94 -5.84 17.06 -18.76
CA ASN A 94 -6.07 16.05 -19.79
C ASN A 94 -7.49 15.48 -19.78
N GLY A 95 -8.40 16.03 -18.99
CA GLY A 95 -9.82 15.71 -19.01
C GLY A 95 -10.20 14.45 -18.23
N ALA A 96 -9.53 14.18 -17.10
CA ALA A 96 -9.99 13.15 -16.18
C ALA A 96 -11.42 13.44 -15.72
N ASN A 97 -12.25 12.41 -15.72
CA ASN A 97 -13.64 12.48 -15.24
C ASN A 97 -13.79 12.06 -13.77
N CYS A 98 -12.78 11.38 -13.24
CA CYS A 98 -12.65 11.02 -11.84
C CYS A 98 -11.16 10.84 -11.50
N LEU A 99 -10.79 11.20 -10.29
CA LEU A 99 -9.45 10.94 -9.74
C LEU A 99 -9.53 9.91 -8.61
N VAL A 100 -8.59 8.99 -8.61
CA VAL A 100 -8.31 8.09 -7.49
C VAL A 100 -6.89 8.41 -7.00
N VAL A 101 -6.78 8.81 -5.74
CA VAL A 101 -5.53 9.37 -5.21
C VAL A 101 -5.12 8.66 -3.93
N ALA A 102 -3.95 8.01 -3.95
CA ALA A 102 -3.21 7.57 -2.78
C ALA A 102 -2.08 8.58 -2.53
N SER A 103 -2.26 9.49 -1.58
CA SER A 103 -1.31 10.58 -1.35
C SER A 103 0.01 10.12 -0.75
N ILE A 104 1.10 10.79 -1.12
CA ILE A 104 2.40 10.67 -0.43
C ILE A 104 2.31 11.39 0.92
N ASP A 105 1.88 12.64 0.88
CA ASP A 105 1.61 13.50 2.02
C ASP A 105 0.13 13.87 2.01
N SER A 106 -0.55 13.59 3.11
CA SER A 106 -2.01 13.70 3.21
C SER A 106 -2.52 15.14 3.02
N SER A 107 -1.72 16.16 3.35
CA SER A 107 -2.11 17.58 3.31
C SER A 107 -1.51 18.36 2.14
N ALA A 108 -0.54 17.78 1.41
CA ALA A 108 0.18 18.52 0.37
C ALA A 108 -0.62 18.76 -0.92
N LEU A 109 -1.72 18.03 -1.11
CA LEU A 109 -2.46 18.03 -2.39
C LEU A 109 -3.62 19.03 -2.44
N VAL A 110 -3.87 19.80 -1.38
CA VAL A 110 -5.05 20.67 -1.22
C VAL A 110 -5.32 21.55 -2.45
N ASN A 111 -4.29 22.20 -3.00
CA ASN A 111 -4.44 23.11 -4.14
C ASN A 111 -4.79 22.36 -5.45
N ALA A 112 -4.15 21.22 -5.71
CA ALA A 112 -4.46 20.40 -6.90
C ALA A 112 -5.87 19.81 -6.80
N LEU A 113 -6.29 19.38 -5.62
CA LEU A 113 -7.65 18.88 -5.40
C LEU A 113 -8.71 19.97 -5.48
N ALA A 114 -8.40 21.21 -5.08
CA ALA A 114 -9.30 22.34 -5.31
C ALA A 114 -9.52 22.62 -6.81
N GLN A 115 -8.50 22.42 -7.66
CA GLN A 115 -8.64 22.47 -9.11
C GLN A 115 -9.58 21.36 -9.62
N ALA A 116 -9.44 20.12 -9.12
CA ALA A 116 -10.37 19.05 -9.47
C ALA A 116 -11.82 19.41 -9.15
N LYS A 117 -12.09 19.97 -7.97
CA LYS A 117 -13.41 20.46 -7.56
C LYS A 117 -13.93 21.57 -8.48
N ALA A 118 -13.09 22.54 -8.83
CA ALA A 118 -13.45 23.64 -9.73
C ALA A 118 -13.84 23.15 -11.15
N HIS A 119 -13.27 22.01 -11.58
CA HIS A 119 -13.59 21.37 -12.86
C HIS A 119 -14.68 20.28 -12.73
N ASN A 120 -15.33 20.16 -11.57
CA ASN A 120 -16.32 19.11 -11.27
C ASN A 120 -15.79 17.68 -11.46
N VAL A 121 -14.50 17.46 -11.20
CA VAL A 121 -13.87 16.14 -11.20
C VAL A 121 -13.93 15.57 -9.79
N PRO A 122 -14.75 14.53 -9.54
CA PRO A 122 -14.82 13.90 -8.24
C PRO A 122 -13.51 13.21 -7.89
N VAL A 123 -13.17 13.23 -6.61
CA VAL A 123 -11.94 12.65 -6.06
C VAL A 123 -12.28 11.55 -5.06
N ILE A 124 -11.73 10.37 -5.26
CA ILE A 124 -11.79 9.25 -4.32
C ILE A 124 -10.40 9.10 -3.68
N ALA A 125 -10.33 9.27 -2.37
CA ALA A 125 -9.13 8.92 -1.62
C ALA A 125 -8.99 7.39 -1.61
N TYR A 126 -7.80 6.89 -1.91
CA TYR A 126 -7.49 5.47 -1.96
C TYR A 126 -6.44 5.11 -0.92
N ASP A 127 -6.76 4.20 -0.03
CA ASP A 127 -5.93 3.73 1.09
C ASP A 127 -5.52 4.84 2.07
N ARG A 128 -5.03 5.99 1.61
CA ARG A 128 -4.60 7.13 2.44
C ARG A 128 -5.62 8.27 2.39
N LEU A 129 -6.01 8.77 3.56
CA LEU A 129 -6.96 9.87 3.67
C LEU A 129 -6.34 11.18 3.16
N LEU A 130 -7.10 11.94 2.38
CA LEU A 130 -6.73 13.28 1.93
C LEU A 130 -7.16 14.31 2.98
N MET A 131 -6.18 14.94 3.63
CA MET A 131 -6.39 15.85 4.74
C MET A 131 -6.60 17.31 4.30
N ASP A 132 -7.16 18.13 5.18
CA ASP A 132 -7.29 19.59 5.07
C ASP A 132 -8.05 20.10 3.83
N THR A 133 -8.82 19.24 3.17
CA THR A 133 -9.55 19.55 1.94
C THR A 133 -11.01 19.14 2.02
N ASP A 134 -11.89 19.95 1.37
CA ASP A 134 -13.29 19.62 1.13
C ASP A 134 -13.53 19.10 -0.30
N SER A 135 -12.46 18.79 -1.03
CA SER A 135 -12.48 18.38 -2.43
C SER A 135 -12.47 16.86 -2.61
N VAL A 136 -12.53 16.08 -1.53
CA VAL A 136 -12.64 14.63 -1.55
C VAL A 136 -14.11 14.22 -1.42
N SER A 137 -14.54 13.27 -2.27
CA SER A 137 -15.93 12.80 -2.29
C SER A 137 -16.15 11.56 -1.44
N TYR A 138 -15.22 10.60 -1.53
CA TYR A 138 -15.28 9.29 -0.87
C TYR A 138 -13.88 8.81 -0.52
N TYR A 139 -13.83 7.82 0.39
CA TYR A 139 -12.59 7.17 0.80
C TYR A 139 -12.75 5.65 0.78
N ALA A 140 -11.86 4.96 0.10
CA ALA A 140 -11.76 3.50 0.11
C ALA A 140 -10.46 3.09 0.81
N THR A 141 -10.56 2.35 1.91
CA THR A 141 -9.40 1.93 2.71
C THR A 141 -9.67 0.65 3.49
N PHE A 142 -8.71 0.21 4.29
CA PHE A 142 -8.91 -0.76 5.37
C PHE A 142 -9.20 -0.04 6.69
N ASP A 143 -9.78 -0.76 7.65
CA ASP A 143 -9.90 -0.25 9.02
C ASP A 143 -8.51 -0.19 9.66
N ASN A 144 -7.85 0.97 9.57
CA ASN A 144 -6.48 1.15 10.03
C ASN A 144 -6.34 1.05 11.56
N LYS A 145 -7.36 1.43 12.31
CA LYS A 145 -7.37 1.21 13.76
C LYS A 145 -7.45 -0.28 14.10
N ALA A 146 -8.27 -1.03 13.36
CA ALA A 146 -8.33 -2.49 13.50
C ALA A 146 -7.01 -3.16 13.14
N VAL A 147 -6.24 -2.65 12.15
CA VAL A 147 -4.88 -3.13 11.86
C VAL A 147 -4.00 -3.04 13.09
N GLY A 148 -3.93 -1.86 13.73
CA GLY A 148 -3.16 -1.67 14.96
C GLY A 148 -3.64 -2.55 16.11
N THR A 149 -4.95 -2.67 16.27
CA THR A 149 -5.56 -3.56 17.27
C THR A 149 -5.19 -5.02 17.06
N LEU A 150 -5.15 -5.50 15.81
CA LEU A 150 -4.72 -6.87 15.47
C LEU A 150 -3.25 -7.09 15.83
N ILE A 151 -2.37 -6.14 15.53
CA ILE A 151 -0.96 -6.18 15.91
C ILE A 151 -0.84 -6.24 17.44
N GLY A 152 -1.49 -5.34 18.16
CA GLY A 152 -1.45 -5.30 19.63
C GLY A 152 -1.96 -6.59 20.27
N LYS A 153 -3.10 -7.12 19.82
CA LYS A 153 -3.67 -8.38 20.31
C LYS A 153 -2.79 -9.58 20.01
N TYR A 154 -2.13 -9.59 18.86
CA TYR A 154 -1.18 -10.65 18.53
C TYR A 154 0.01 -10.67 19.50
N VAL A 155 0.59 -9.51 19.79
CA VAL A 155 1.68 -9.37 20.77
C VAL A 155 1.19 -9.76 22.17
N GLU A 156 0.00 -9.29 22.58
CA GLU A 156 -0.65 -9.61 23.85
C GLU A 156 -0.77 -11.14 24.05
N GLU A 157 -1.25 -11.84 23.02
CA GLU A 157 -1.42 -13.30 23.04
C GLU A 157 -0.08 -14.04 23.07
N LYS A 158 0.84 -13.70 22.15
CA LYS A 158 2.11 -14.41 22.02
C LYS A 158 3.02 -14.25 23.24
N LEU A 159 2.96 -13.12 23.91
CA LEU A 159 3.70 -12.88 25.15
C LEU A 159 2.92 -13.34 26.40
N GLY A 160 1.66 -13.73 26.29
CA GLY A 160 0.86 -14.19 27.42
C GLY A 160 0.61 -13.07 28.44
N LEU A 161 0.36 -11.84 27.97
CA LEU A 161 0.22 -10.68 28.85
C LEU A 161 -1.04 -10.76 29.70
N LYS A 162 -2.13 -11.33 29.16
CA LYS A 162 -3.39 -11.57 29.92
C LYS A 162 -3.20 -12.55 31.09
N GLU A 163 -2.27 -13.49 30.95
CA GLU A 163 -1.91 -14.46 31.99
C GLU A 163 -0.91 -13.87 33.02
N GLY A 164 -0.63 -12.57 32.94
CA GLY A 164 0.25 -11.87 33.87
C GLY A 164 1.74 -12.13 33.63
N LYS A 165 2.13 -12.69 32.47
CA LYS A 165 3.54 -12.91 32.13
C LYS A 165 4.26 -11.60 31.85
N GLY A 166 5.56 -11.60 32.05
CA GLY A 166 6.48 -10.47 31.92
C GLY A 166 7.42 -10.35 33.12
N PRO A 167 8.26 -9.29 33.24
CA PRO A 167 8.37 -8.22 32.25
C PRO A 167 9.06 -8.66 30.94
N TYR A 168 8.66 -8.06 29.82
CA TYR A 168 9.27 -8.25 28.51
C TYR A 168 9.82 -6.92 27.99
N ASN A 169 11.01 -6.93 27.40
CA ASN A 169 11.59 -5.76 26.75
C ASN A 169 11.09 -5.65 25.31
N VAL A 170 10.48 -4.53 24.99
CA VAL A 170 9.89 -4.29 23.68
C VAL A 170 10.28 -2.93 23.13
N GLU A 171 10.28 -2.78 21.79
CA GLU A 171 10.48 -1.51 21.12
C GLU A 171 9.37 -1.26 20.11
N PHE A 172 9.02 0.00 19.91
CA PHE A 172 7.94 0.43 19.04
C PHE A 172 8.46 1.20 17.84
N PHE A 173 7.86 0.93 16.69
CA PHE A 173 7.99 1.70 15.46
C PHE A 173 6.59 2.12 15.00
N ALA A 174 6.47 3.33 14.44
CA ALA A 174 5.26 3.82 13.81
C ALA A 174 5.51 4.15 12.35
N GLY A 175 4.42 4.35 11.60
CA GLY A 175 4.45 4.71 10.19
C GLY A 175 4.88 6.16 9.93
N SER A 176 4.66 6.63 8.72
CA SER A 176 5.03 7.98 8.33
C SER A 176 4.13 9.04 8.98
N PRO A 177 4.68 10.14 9.53
CA PRO A 177 3.89 11.16 10.21
C PRO A 177 3.01 11.98 9.25
N ASP A 178 3.31 11.99 7.96
CA ASP A 178 2.54 12.66 6.91
C ASP A 178 1.43 11.78 6.31
N ASP A 179 1.27 10.56 6.83
CA ASP A 179 0.20 9.61 6.49
C ASP A 179 -0.75 9.44 7.68
N ASN A 180 -1.99 9.90 7.54
CA ASN A 180 -2.98 9.82 8.62
C ASN A 180 -3.25 8.39 9.09
N ASN A 181 -3.06 7.37 8.25
CA ASN A 181 -3.21 5.97 8.63
C ASN A 181 -2.25 5.55 9.74
N ALA A 182 -1.03 6.14 9.75
CA ALA A 182 -0.03 5.83 10.77
C ALA A 182 -0.51 6.17 12.18
N HIS A 183 -1.28 7.25 12.34
CA HIS A 183 -1.86 7.65 13.62
C HIS A 183 -2.92 6.66 14.07
N PHE A 184 -3.90 6.30 13.20
CA PHE A 184 -4.94 5.32 13.53
C PHE A 184 -4.35 3.94 13.89
N LEU A 185 -3.35 3.49 13.14
CA LEU A 185 -2.68 2.23 13.42
C LEU A 185 -1.96 2.27 14.77
N ASN A 186 -1.22 3.34 15.04
CA ASN A 186 -0.53 3.55 16.30
C ASN A 186 -1.51 3.56 17.48
N ASP A 187 -2.63 4.28 17.34
CA ASP A 187 -3.69 4.31 18.36
C ASP A 187 -4.23 2.91 18.65
N GLY A 188 -4.47 2.11 17.61
CA GLY A 188 -4.91 0.72 17.75
C GLY A 188 -3.91 -0.16 18.49
N VAL A 189 -2.61 0.00 18.24
CA VAL A 189 -1.53 -0.72 18.94
C VAL A 189 -1.50 -0.32 20.41
N PHE A 190 -1.46 0.98 20.70
CA PHE A 190 -1.34 1.48 22.07
C PHE A 190 -2.62 1.29 22.90
N GLU A 191 -3.80 1.30 22.30
CA GLU A 191 -5.05 0.94 22.99
C GLU A 191 -4.96 -0.46 23.63
N VAL A 192 -4.28 -1.41 22.96
CA VAL A 192 -4.10 -2.76 23.50
C VAL A 192 -2.90 -2.84 24.44
N LEU A 193 -1.73 -2.27 24.05
CA LEU A 193 -0.47 -2.56 24.75
C LEU A 193 -0.12 -1.57 25.86
N LYS A 194 -0.63 -0.34 25.81
CA LYS A 194 -0.36 0.67 26.85
C LYS A 194 -0.71 0.21 28.27
N PRO A 195 -1.85 -0.46 28.53
CA PRO A 195 -2.15 -0.97 29.89
C PRO A 195 -1.08 -1.93 30.43
N TYR A 196 -0.36 -2.65 29.60
CA TYR A 196 0.71 -3.56 30.00
C TYR A 196 2.04 -2.84 30.22
N ILE A 197 2.28 -1.73 29.48
CA ILE A 197 3.39 -0.82 29.76
C ILE A 197 3.18 -0.15 31.12
N ASP A 198 1.99 0.38 31.37
CA ASP A 198 1.65 1.07 32.64
C ASP A 198 1.76 0.15 33.85
N LYS A 199 1.53 -1.16 33.68
CA LYS A 199 1.70 -2.20 34.72
C LYS A 199 3.12 -2.75 34.85
N GLY A 200 4.04 -2.35 33.96
CA GLY A 200 5.41 -2.87 33.93
C GLY A 200 5.56 -4.30 33.39
N GLN A 201 4.52 -4.87 32.78
CA GLN A 201 4.62 -6.18 32.07
C GLN A 201 5.33 -6.04 30.73
N LEU A 202 5.22 -4.88 30.09
CA LEU A 202 6.04 -4.45 28.97
C LEU A 202 6.94 -3.31 29.41
N VAL A 203 8.22 -3.44 29.16
CA VAL A 203 9.25 -2.44 29.43
C VAL A 203 9.79 -1.96 28.07
N VAL A 204 9.93 -0.66 27.90
CA VAL A 204 10.53 -0.05 26.72
C VAL A 204 11.90 0.50 27.14
N PRO A 205 13.02 -0.24 26.95
CA PRO A 205 14.32 0.19 27.43
C PRO A 205 14.81 1.52 26.83
N SER A 206 14.42 1.82 25.59
CA SER A 206 14.70 3.12 24.96
C SER A 206 13.88 4.27 25.56
N GLY A 207 12.76 3.97 26.24
CA GLY A 207 11.78 4.95 26.68
C GLY A 207 10.96 5.60 25.55
N GLN A 208 11.17 5.16 24.30
CA GLN A 208 10.56 5.78 23.12
C GLN A 208 9.15 5.19 22.88
N THR A 209 8.12 5.93 23.27
CA THR A 209 6.71 5.54 23.09
C THR A 209 5.87 6.63 22.44
N ASP A 210 6.42 7.83 22.33
CA ASP A 210 5.75 8.97 21.70
C ASP A 210 5.77 8.83 20.18
N PHE A 211 4.63 9.10 19.51
CA PHE A 211 4.46 8.89 18.07
C PHE A 211 5.55 9.61 17.24
N ASP A 212 5.83 10.87 17.56
CA ASP A 212 6.81 11.67 16.80
C ASP A 212 8.24 11.12 16.92
N THR A 213 8.53 10.42 18.04
CA THR A 213 9.83 9.77 18.26
C THR A 213 9.96 8.43 17.55
N ILE A 214 8.86 7.67 17.46
CA ILE A 214 8.86 6.31 16.89
C ILE A 214 8.45 6.26 15.43
N CYS A 215 7.99 7.37 14.84
CA CYS A 215 7.56 7.45 13.46
C CYS A 215 8.72 7.20 12.47
N THR A 216 8.38 6.74 11.28
CA THR A 216 9.33 6.39 10.22
C THR A 216 8.90 7.10 8.94
N LEU A 217 9.53 8.24 8.65
CA LEU A 217 9.20 9.07 7.49
C LEU A 217 9.24 8.24 6.19
N ARG A 218 8.20 8.40 5.35
CA ARG A 218 7.99 7.67 4.10
C ARG A 218 7.96 6.14 4.28
N TRP A 219 7.70 5.64 5.51
CA TRP A 219 7.72 4.21 5.81
C TRP A 219 9.05 3.54 5.44
N SER A 220 10.15 4.31 5.45
CA SER A 220 11.46 3.94 4.90
C SER A 220 12.11 2.78 5.67
N GLN A 221 12.45 1.72 4.94
CA GLN A 221 13.22 0.59 5.46
C GLN A 221 14.58 1.04 6.01
N GLU A 222 15.29 1.92 5.31
CA GLU A 222 16.62 2.40 5.71
C GLU A 222 16.56 3.22 7.00
N THR A 223 15.56 4.10 7.12
CA THR A 223 15.32 4.88 8.34
C THR A 223 15.03 3.98 9.53
N ALA A 224 14.21 2.94 9.32
CA ALA A 224 13.90 1.94 10.34
C ALA A 224 15.14 1.13 10.75
N GLN A 225 15.97 0.71 9.79
CA GLN A 225 17.20 -0.01 10.06
C GLN A 225 18.14 0.83 10.93
N LYS A 226 18.41 2.06 10.53
CA LYS A 226 19.27 2.97 11.28
C LYS A 226 18.78 3.20 12.70
N ARG A 227 17.47 3.47 12.87
CA ARG A 227 16.90 3.65 14.21
C ARG A 227 17.02 2.38 15.06
N MET A 228 16.83 1.19 14.47
CA MET A 228 17.01 -0.08 15.21
C MET A 228 18.47 -0.31 15.59
N GLU A 229 19.44 0.04 14.74
CA GLU A 229 20.87 -0.01 15.07
C GLU A 229 21.20 0.90 16.26
N ASP A 230 20.65 2.12 16.29
CA ASP A 230 20.81 3.06 17.40
C ASP A 230 20.17 2.53 18.68
N ILE A 231 18.99 1.92 18.62
CA ILE A 231 18.33 1.29 19.76
C ILE A 231 19.16 0.13 20.31
N ILE A 232 19.64 -0.76 19.44
CA ILE A 232 20.45 -1.92 19.88
C ILE A 232 21.71 -1.45 20.58
N SER A 233 22.45 -0.53 19.98
CA SER A 233 23.72 -0.03 20.52
C SER A 233 23.56 0.78 21.79
N GLY A 234 22.43 1.50 21.94
CA GLY A 234 22.18 2.34 23.11
C GLY A 234 21.56 1.62 24.30
N TYR A 235 20.75 0.59 24.07
CA TYR A 235 19.88 0.05 25.13
C TYR A 235 19.94 -1.47 25.30
N TYR A 236 20.53 -2.21 24.34
CA TYR A 236 20.61 -3.68 24.37
C TYR A 236 22.04 -4.20 24.45
N THR A 237 22.89 -3.45 25.14
CA THR A 237 24.23 -3.89 25.54
C THR A 237 24.15 -4.87 26.72
N ASP A 238 25.26 -5.52 27.04
CA ASP A 238 25.43 -6.38 28.22
C ASP A 238 24.45 -7.58 28.30
N GLY A 239 24.03 -8.08 27.15
CA GLY A 239 23.20 -9.29 27.08
C GLY A 239 21.72 -9.05 27.43
N LYS A 240 21.24 -7.80 27.50
CA LYS A 240 19.84 -7.51 27.69
C LYS A 240 19.03 -8.11 26.54
N LYS A 241 18.00 -8.87 26.88
CA LYS A 241 17.15 -9.54 25.90
C LYS A 241 16.16 -8.53 25.30
N LEU A 242 15.97 -8.57 23.99
CA LEU A 242 14.88 -7.95 23.27
C LEU A 242 13.82 -9.03 22.99
N ASP A 243 12.61 -8.86 23.47
CA ASP A 243 11.55 -9.87 23.36
C ASP A 243 10.63 -9.62 22.17
N ALA A 244 10.32 -8.35 21.85
CA ALA A 244 9.51 -8.01 20.69
C ALA A 244 9.88 -6.63 20.12
N VAL A 245 9.69 -6.50 18.80
CA VAL A 245 9.68 -5.22 18.09
C VAL A 245 8.33 -5.07 17.40
N ILE A 246 7.58 -4.08 17.81
CA ILE A 246 6.26 -3.77 17.27
C ILE A 246 6.47 -2.87 16.05
N SER A 247 6.34 -3.47 14.88
CA SER A 247 6.52 -2.82 13.58
C SER A 247 5.18 -2.67 12.89
N PRO A 248 4.90 -1.51 12.29
CA PRO A 248 3.61 -1.21 11.65
C PRO A 248 3.56 -1.64 10.18
N PHE A 249 4.68 -2.08 9.57
CA PHE A 249 4.78 -2.36 8.13
C PHE A 249 5.92 -3.33 7.81
N ASP A 250 5.73 -4.19 6.83
CA ASP A 250 6.69 -5.22 6.44
C ASP A 250 8.05 -4.64 5.99
N GLY A 251 8.05 -3.54 5.22
CA GLY A 251 9.28 -2.86 4.82
C GLY A 251 10.09 -2.32 6.00
N ILE A 252 9.42 -1.78 7.04
CA ILE A 252 10.05 -1.38 8.30
C ILE A 252 10.63 -2.62 9.01
N SER A 253 9.89 -3.73 9.00
CA SER A 253 10.33 -5.01 9.59
C SER A 253 11.59 -5.57 8.90
N TYR A 254 11.75 -5.34 7.60
CA TYR A 254 12.99 -5.72 6.89
C TYR A 254 14.20 -4.93 7.38
N GLY A 255 14.04 -3.62 7.59
CA GLY A 255 15.09 -2.78 8.17
C GLY A 255 15.46 -3.20 9.59
N ILE A 256 14.44 -3.47 10.43
CA ILE A 256 14.62 -4.01 11.78
C ILE A 256 15.39 -5.33 11.75
N ALA A 257 14.98 -6.27 10.88
CA ALA A 257 15.63 -7.57 10.75
C ALA A 257 17.10 -7.44 10.30
N ALA A 258 17.39 -6.53 9.35
CA ALA A 258 18.76 -6.28 8.90
C ALA A 258 19.64 -5.73 10.04
N ALA A 259 19.14 -4.80 10.85
CA ALA A 259 19.85 -4.29 12.03
C ALA A 259 20.12 -5.37 13.06
N LEU A 260 19.14 -6.24 13.34
CA LEU A 260 19.29 -7.38 14.26
C LEU A 260 20.33 -8.38 13.76
N GLU A 261 20.31 -8.74 12.48
CA GLU A 261 21.32 -9.62 11.87
C GLU A 261 22.72 -9.01 11.97
N GLY A 262 22.87 -7.72 11.67
CA GLY A 262 24.11 -6.96 11.80
C GLY A 262 24.67 -6.97 13.24
N ALA A 263 23.77 -6.94 14.23
CA ALA A 263 24.11 -7.00 15.65
C ALA A 263 24.31 -8.44 16.19
N GLY A 264 24.23 -9.46 15.33
CA GLY A 264 24.50 -10.85 15.70
C GLY A 264 23.32 -11.60 16.30
N TYR A 265 22.09 -11.08 16.21
CA TYR A 265 20.88 -11.83 16.55
C TYR A 265 20.67 -12.99 15.57
N LYS A 266 20.14 -14.10 16.05
CA LYS A 266 19.93 -15.31 15.24
C LYS A 266 18.54 -15.88 15.46
N VAL A 267 17.85 -16.16 14.36
CA VAL A 267 16.55 -16.84 14.39
C VAL A 267 16.66 -18.17 15.12
N GLY A 268 15.70 -18.45 16.00
CA GLY A 268 15.69 -19.66 16.83
C GLY A 268 16.59 -19.60 18.08
N THR A 269 17.35 -18.53 18.32
CA THR A 269 18.22 -18.37 19.48
C THR A 269 17.81 -17.16 20.33
N ASN A 270 17.99 -15.96 19.81
CA ASN A 270 17.74 -14.70 20.52
C ASN A 270 16.95 -13.69 19.67
N TRP A 271 16.28 -14.16 18.63
CA TRP A 271 15.49 -13.34 17.71
C TRP A 271 14.17 -12.90 18.38
N PRO A 272 13.83 -11.62 18.35
CA PRO A 272 12.58 -11.13 18.94
C PRO A 272 11.36 -11.47 18.08
N LEU A 273 10.16 -11.36 18.67
CA LEU A 273 8.93 -11.27 17.92
C LEU A 273 8.95 -9.98 17.08
N ILE A 274 8.61 -10.05 15.79
CA ILE A 274 8.53 -8.90 14.89
C ILE A 274 7.17 -8.93 14.20
N THR A 275 6.42 -7.83 14.30
CA THR A 275 5.14 -7.65 13.62
C THR A 275 5.31 -6.96 12.28
N GLY A 276 4.24 -6.82 11.50
CA GLY A 276 4.23 -6.12 10.22
C GLY A 276 2.82 -5.94 9.67
N GLN A 277 2.73 -5.38 8.48
CA GLN A 277 1.50 -5.14 7.74
C GLN A 277 1.80 -5.22 6.25
N ASP A 278 0.79 -5.55 5.46
CA ASP A 278 0.63 -5.64 4.01
C ASP A 278 0.89 -7.03 3.42
N ALA A 279 1.43 -7.97 4.19
CA ALA A 279 1.70 -9.35 3.75
C ALA A 279 2.48 -9.42 2.43
N GLU A 280 3.53 -8.59 2.32
CA GLU A 280 4.40 -8.60 1.14
C GLU A 280 5.02 -9.98 0.92
N LEU A 281 5.40 -10.29 -0.31
CA LEU A 281 5.95 -11.61 -0.66
C LEU A 281 7.17 -11.98 0.20
N MET A 282 8.06 -11.02 0.46
CA MET A 282 9.24 -11.24 1.30
C MET A 282 8.84 -11.44 2.78
N ALA A 283 7.84 -10.70 3.28
CA ALA A 283 7.33 -10.89 4.64
C ALA A 283 6.72 -12.27 4.83
N THR A 284 5.99 -12.76 3.82
CA THR A 284 5.44 -14.13 3.81
C THR A 284 6.57 -15.17 3.94
N LYS A 285 7.67 -15.03 3.19
CA LYS A 285 8.88 -15.86 3.33
C LYS A 285 9.53 -15.74 4.71
N ASN A 286 9.60 -14.52 5.23
CA ASN A 286 10.16 -14.25 6.55
C ASN A 286 9.32 -14.87 7.68
N ILE A 287 8.00 -14.88 7.54
CA ILE A 287 7.10 -15.56 8.49
C ILE A 287 7.34 -17.07 8.45
N LEU A 288 7.45 -17.66 7.28
CA LEU A 288 7.72 -19.10 7.13
C LEU A 288 9.08 -19.50 7.71
N SER A 289 10.11 -18.65 7.55
CA SER A 289 11.46 -18.87 8.07
C SER A 289 11.65 -18.46 9.54
N GLY A 290 10.70 -17.74 10.14
CA GLY A 290 10.75 -17.25 11.52
C GLY A 290 11.51 -15.94 11.72
N LYS A 291 11.89 -15.23 10.64
CA LYS A 291 12.47 -13.88 10.70
C LYS A 291 11.44 -12.80 11.05
N GLN A 292 10.21 -12.99 10.68
CA GLN A 292 9.05 -12.16 11.07
C GLN A 292 7.99 -13.07 11.68
N THR A 293 7.26 -12.60 12.67
CA THR A 293 6.33 -13.46 13.39
C THR A 293 4.92 -13.40 12.82
N MET A 294 4.50 -12.22 12.39
CA MET A 294 3.19 -11.99 11.80
C MET A 294 3.19 -10.78 10.87
N THR A 295 2.19 -10.70 10.06
CA THR A 295 1.80 -9.50 9.29
C THR A 295 0.30 -9.31 9.35
N VAL A 296 -0.19 -8.12 9.05
CA VAL A 296 -1.62 -7.88 8.81
C VAL A 296 -1.86 -7.80 7.32
N PHE A 297 -2.59 -8.76 6.80
CA PHE A 297 -2.94 -8.85 5.39
C PHE A 297 -4.04 -7.87 5.04
N LYS A 298 -3.79 -7.07 4.03
CA LYS A 298 -4.73 -6.18 3.37
C LYS A 298 -4.82 -6.61 1.90
N ASP A 299 -5.88 -7.31 1.52
CA ASP A 299 -6.03 -7.81 0.15
C ASP A 299 -6.28 -6.66 -0.83
N THR A 300 -5.22 -6.29 -1.58
CA THR A 300 -5.25 -5.20 -2.56
C THR A 300 -6.30 -5.41 -3.65
N ARG A 301 -6.68 -6.67 -3.94
CA ARG A 301 -7.72 -7.00 -4.92
C ARG A 301 -9.10 -6.55 -4.45
N ILE A 302 -9.39 -6.74 -3.15
CA ILE A 302 -10.66 -6.34 -2.54
C ILE A 302 -10.76 -4.81 -2.48
N LEU A 303 -9.69 -4.14 -2.06
CA LEU A 303 -9.66 -2.67 -2.00
C LEU A 303 -9.82 -2.04 -3.39
N ALA A 304 -9.11 -2.58 -4.39
CA ALA A 304 -9.24 -2.14 -5.77
C ALA A 304 -10.66 -2.35 -6.31
N ASP A 305 -11.30 -3.51 -6.02
CA ASP A 305 -12.69 -3.78 -6.42
C ASP A 305 -13.66 -2.75 -5.84
N LYS A 306 -13.52 -2.45 -4.56
CA LYS A 306 -14.37 -1.45 -3.90
C LYS A 306 -14.17 -0.04 -4.48
N CYS A 307 -12.92 0.35 -4.71
CA CYS A 307 -12.63 1.64 -5.33
C CYS A 307 -13.17 1.73 -6.77
N VAL A 308 -12.99 0.69 -7.58
CA VAL A 308 -13.53 0.63 -8.94
C VAL A 308 -15.06 0.75 -8.94
N THR A 309 -15.73 0.05 -8.02
CA THR A 309 -17.19 0.15 -7.83
C THR A 309 -17.60 1.58 -7.43
N MET A 310 -16.82 2.25 -6.56
CA MET A 310 -17.05 3.66 -6.22
C MET A 310 -16.89 4.58 -7.44
N VAL A 311 -15.80 4.41 -8.22
CA VAL A 311 -15.57 5.18 -9.45
C VAL A 311 -16.75 5.03 -10.39
N GLN A 312 -17.23 3.80 -10.62
CA GLN A 312 -18.36 3.53 -11.50
C GLN A 312 -19.63 4.22 -11.00
N ALA A 313 -19.96 4.07 -9.72
CA ALA A 313 -21.15 4.70 -9.13
C ALA A 313 -21.11 6.22 -9.26
N VAL A 314 -19.99 6.85 -8.93
CA VAL A 314 -19.79 8.30 -9.02
C VAL A 314 -19.94 8.80 -10.47
N LEU A 315 -19.34 8.11 -11.44
CA LEU A 315 -19.41 8.48 -12.85
C LEU A 315 -20.79 8.24 -13.47
N GLU A 316 -21.62 7.39 -12.86
CA GLU A 316 -23.02 7.16 -13.22
C GLU A 316 -23.99 8.10 -12.46
N GLY A 317 -23.48 8.97 -11.58
CA GLY A 317 -24.30 9.85 -10.74
C GLY A 317 -25.06 9.11 -9.64
N LYS A 318 -24.58 7.93 -9.23
CA LYS A 318 -25.13 7.09 -8.16
C LYS A 318 -24.34 7.25 -6.87
N GLN A 319 -24.96 6.88 -5.76
CA GLN A 319 -24.28 6.77 -4.47
C GLN A 319 -23.48 5.44 -4.42
N PRO A 320 -22.19 5.47 -4.11
CA PRO A 320 -21.41 4.24 -3.88
C PRO A 320 -21.77 3.58 -2.54
N GLU A 321 -21.43 2.32 -2.42
CA GLU A 321 -21.50 1.61 -1.14
C GLU A 321 -20.49 2.20 -0.16
N ILE A 322 -20.94 2.53 1.06
CA ILE A 322 -20.12 2.99 2.19
C ILE A 322 -20.54 2.25 3.45
N ASN A 323 -19.63 2.06 4.40
CA ASN A 323 -19.90 1.42 5.68
C ASN A 323 -19.41 2.24 6.90
N ASP A 324 -18.77 3.39 6.66
CA ASP A 324 -18.37 4.33 7.70
C ASP A 324 -18.65 5.79 7.28
N THR A 325 -19.23 6.56 8.23
CA THR A 325 -19.53 7.99 8.08
C THR A 325 -19.15 8.78 9.33
N LYS A 326 -18.25 8.23 10.17
CA LYS A 326 -17.94 8.82 11.49
C LYS A 326 -16.45 8.89 11.79
N SER A 327 -15.64 7.94 11.29
CA SER A 327 -14.28 7.72 11.80
C SER A 327 -13.23 8.58 11.12
N TYR A 328 -13.43 8.93 9.84
CA TYR A 328 -12.40 9.58 9.03
C TYR A 328 -12.69 11.06 8.81
N ASP A 329 -12.44 11.86 9.85
CA ASP A 329 -12.45 13.33 9.78
C ASP A 329 -11.13 13.83 9.20
N ASN A 330 -11.22 14.58 8.11
CA ASN A 330 -10.06 15.16 7.43
C ASN A 330 -9.85 16.65 7.74
N HIS A 331 -10.37 17.14 8.87
CA HIS A 331 -10.37 18.54 9.35
C HIS A 331 -11.28 19.49 8.56
N LYS A 332 -11.94 19.03 7.52
CA LYS A 332 -12.93 19.80 6.75
C LYS A 332 -14.30 19.13 6.72
N LEU A 333 -14.29 17.81 6.67
CA LEU A 333 -15.51 17.00 6.71
C LEU A 333 -15.17 15.56 7.18
N VAL A 334 -16.17 14.86 7.66
CA VAL A 334 -16.09 13.42 7.82
C VAL A 334 -16.32 12.78 6.45
N VAL A 335 -15.28 12.17 5.89
CA VAL A 335 -15.31 11.60 4.54
C VAL A 335 -16.10 10.29 4.55
N PRO A 336 -17.18 10.16 3.76
CA PRO A 336 -17.90 8.89 3.62
C PRO A 336 -16.97 7.80 3.09
N SER A 337 -16.84 6.69 3.86
CA SER A 337 -15.77 5.72 3.63
C SER A 337 -16.30 4.30 3.48
N TYR A 338 -15.57 3.49 2.71
CA TYR A 338 -15.67 2.04 2.74
C TYR A 338 -14.42 1.44 3.36
N LEU A 339 -14.61 0.75 4.48
CA LEU A 339 -13.54 0.11 5.23
C LEU A 339 -13.53 -1.39 4.93
N CYS A 340 -12.48 -1.87 4.29
CA CYS A 340 -12.19 -3.29 4.12
C CYS A 340 -11.67 -3.88 5.43
N THR A 341 -11.94 -5.16 5.67
CA THR A 341 -11.51 -5.86 6.89
C THR A 341 -10.09 -6.38 6.74
N PRO A 342 -9.14 -6.00 7.61
CA PRO A 342 -7.80 -6.57 7.63
C PRO A 342 -7.79 -7.94 8.32
N VAL A 343 -6.78 -8.77 8.00
CA VAL A 343 -6.63 -10.13 8.55
C VAL A 343 -5.23 -10.33 9.12
N ALA A 344 -5.10 -10.74 10.38
CA ALA A 344 -3.81 -11.13 10.94
C ALA A 344 -3.35 -12.46 10.34
N VAL A 345 -2.09 -12.50 9.89
CA VAL A 345 -1.47 -13.67 9.25
C VAL A 345 -0.17 -14.01 9.97
N ASP A 346 -0.03 -15.26 10.38
CA ASP A 346 1.20 -15.83 10.90
C ASP A 346 1.48 -17.20 10.24
N LYS A 347 2.48 -17.91 10.73
CA LYS A 347 2.88 -19.22 10.19
C LYS A 347 1.75 -20.25 10.21
N ALA A 348 0.78 -20.14 11.12
CA ALA A 348 -0.30 -21.12 11.27
C ALA A 348 -1.37 -20.97 10.17
N ASN A 349 -1.61 -19.73 9.70
CA ASN A 349 -2.68 -19.46 8.74
C ASN A 349 -2.21 -18.86 7.40
N VAL A 350 -0.89 -18.69 7.19
CA VAL A 350 -0.34 -18.13 5.94
C VAL A 350 -0.85 -18.89 4.71
N LYS A 351 -0.96 -20.22 4.80
CA LYS A 351 -1.45 -21.03 3.68
C LYS A 351 -2.91 -20.71 3.35
N SER A 352 -3.80 -20.76 4.33
CA SER A 352 -5.23 -20.50 4.13
C SER A 352 -5.53 -19.04 3.78
N ALA A 353 -4.73 -18.08 4.28
CA ALA A 353 -4.96 -16.67 4.03
C ALA A 353 -4.41 -16.18 2.69
N LEU A 354 -3.27 -16.68 2.25
CA LEU A 354 -2.53 -16.12 1.11
C LEU A 354 -2.41 -17.09 -0.08
N ILE A 355 -2.36 -18.42 0.17
CA ILE A 355 -2.15 -19.39 -0.90
C ILE A 355 -3.49 -19.96 -1.38
N ASP A 356 -4.33 -20.43 -0.47
CA ASP A 356 -5.63 -21.01 -0.83
C ASP A 356 -6.62 -19.96 -1.38
N THR A 357 -6.30 -18.67 -1.22
CA THR A 357 -7.01 -17.52 -1.80
C THR A 357 -6.43 -17.05 -3.14
N ASP A 358 -5.41 -17.73 -3.66
CA ASP A 358 -4.69 -17.35 -4.89
C ASP A 358 -4.07 -15.93 -4.83
N TYR A 359 -3.76 -15.43 -3.63
CA TYR A 359 -3.02 -14.16 -3.52
C TYR A 359 -1.55 -14.34 -3.90
N TYR A 360 -0.93 -15.42 -3.45
CA TYR A 360 0.39 -15.90 -3.88
C TYR A 360 0.33 -17.37 -4.30
N LYS A 361 1.23 -17.75 -5.20
CA LYS A 361 1.47 -19.17 -5.50
C LYS A 361 2.32 -19.79 -4.40
N ALA A 362 2.07 -21.05 -4.05
CA ALA A 362 2.88 -21.78 -3.08
C ALA A 362 4.38 -21.75 -3.42
N SER A 363 4.71 -21.94 -4.71
CA SER A 363 6.10 -21.85 -5.20
C SER A 363 6.79 -20.52 -4.96
N ASP A 364 6.05 -19.41 -4.95
CA ASP A 364 6.62 -18.08 -4.80
C ASP A 364 7.07 -17.81 -3.37
N VAL A 365 6.48 -18.50 -2.41
CA VAL A 365 6.80 -18.39 -0.97
C VAL A 365 7.63 -19.56 -0.43
N GLY A 366 7.89 -20.58 -1.24
CA GLY A 366 8.71 -21.74 -0.87
C GLY A 366 7.93 -22.84 -0.14
N LEU A 367 6.63 -22.98 -0.43
CA LEU A 367 5.75 -24.06 0.04
C LEU A 367 5.53 -25.11 -1.05
#